data_11e11bb22f4c6489c8a6f2d8b7870105
#
_entry.id   11e11bb22f4c6489c8a6f2d8b7870105
#
_cell.length_a   1.000
_cell.length_b   1.000
_cell.length_c   1.000
_cell.angle_alpha   90.00
_cell.angle_beta   90.00
_cell.angle_gamma   90.00
#
_symmetry.space_group_name_H-M   'P 1'
#
loop_
_entity.id
_entity.type
_entity.pdbx_description
1 polymer ?
#
loop_
_entity_poly.entity_id
_entity_poly.type
_entity_poly.pdbx_seq_one_letter_code
_entity_poly.pdbx_strand_id
1 'polypeptide(L)'
;MLCPKCGAEGAIYNGNGRGRCTNGKPHTFNVTAEVEAQVQNADRAKIDSLTREISSLRMDNKRLSAVSLELETIRRIIGTIDANLTTDAPAWASKPITGKLIHGTPTLMLSDLHFGEVVFPTQVNNVNSYNTSLAKTRLKRVVTGAIKLLRQTLAPGAFGGMVCILGGDMVEGTIHDELRDTSDETVMEAVITLHDEMVPHLKALCEEFGKLHVPCVVGNHGRLDRKPRMKNGPKLNYDWLLYQFIARTIGSDPKYKGRITFQIPDGYEASYRVHGVRYMLTHGDSFKGGDGISGPLMPWMRGSLKASKSYSAMGMPFDVMVMGHWHQLRYLGSIIVNGSLVGYNEYAQKMHFGFEPPQQALWLTHPTRGLTFQEAVFADDPKPQIDREWVSVHRAA
;
A
#
# COMPACT_ATOMS: atom_id res chain seq x y z
N MET A 1 13.19 55.19 13.72
CA MET A 1 12.61 56.33 13.00
C MET A 1 13.68 57.43 12.88
N LEU A 2 13.48 58.35 11.96
CA LEU A 2 14.36 59.53 11.84
C LEU A 2 14.04 60.55 12.96
N CYS A 3 15.05 61.11 13.56
CA CYS A 3 14.85 62.14 14.59
C CYS A 3 14.39 63.46 13.94
N PRO A 4 13.25 64.03 14.32
CA PRO A 4 12.73 65.26 13.71
C PRO A 4 13.59 66.52 14.00
N LYS A 5 14.49 66.43 15.00
CA LYS A 5 15.38 67.55 15.33
C LYS A 5 16.73 67.51 14.62
N CYS A 6 17.27 66.33 14.29
CA CYS A 6 18.61 66.21 13.72
C CYS A 6 18.70 65.29 12.50
N GLY A 7 17.58 64.69 12.07
CA GLY A 7 17.53 63.78 10.89
C GLY A 7 18.22 62.43 11.06
N ALA A 8 18.82 62.14 12.22
CA ALA A 8 19.57 60.90 12.43
C ALA A 8 18.60 59.68 12.54
N GLU A 9 19.01 58.54 11.99
CA GLU A 9 18.34 57.27 12.19
C GLU A 9 18.59 56.74 13.62
N GLY A 10 17.63 55.96 14.12
CA GLY A 10 17.75 55.29 15.43
C GLY A 10 17.08 56.02 16.59
N ALA A 11 16.23 57.03 16.33
CA ALA A 11 15.41 57.62 17.38
C ALA A 11 14.38 56.63 17.93
N ILE A 12 14.32 56.54 19.27
CA ILE A 12 13.42 55.60 19.99
C ILE A 12 12.21 56.37 20.52
N TYR A 13 11.03 55.84 20.33
CA TYR A 13 9.78 56.34 20.90
C TYR A 13 9.47 55.65 22.26
N ASN A 14 9.16 56.45 23.29
CA ASN A 14 8.98 55.94 24.63
C ASN A 14 7.51 55.72 25.02
N GLY A 15 6.57 55.80 24.10
CA GLY A 15 5.16 55.49 24.34
C GLY A 15 4.33 56.54 25.06
N ASN A 16 4.88 57.71 25.37
CA ASN A 16 4.21 58.79 26.13
C ASN A 16 4.30 60.17 25.43
N GLY A 17 4.22 60.18 24.11
CA GLY A 17 4.33 61.40 23.32
C GLY A 17 5.72 61.95 23.21
N ARG A 18 6.76 61.26 23.70
CA ARG A 18 8.16 61.71 23.68
C ARG A 18 9.03 60.67 23.03
N GLY A 19 9.94 61.12 22.20
CA GLY A 19 11.03 60.34 21.60
C GLY A 19 12.37 60.73 22.14
N ARG A 20 13.34 59.77 22.11
CA ARG A 20 14.73 59.98 22.50
C ARG A 20 15.63 59.65 21.32
N CYS A 21 16.51 60.59 20.99
CA CYS A 21 17.60 60.37 20.03
C CYS A 21 18.88 60.07 20.78
N THR A 22 19.58 58.99 20.40
CA THR A 22 20.83 58.54 21.03
C THR A 22 22.04 58.86 20.16
N ASN A 23 21.82 59.38 18.95
CA ASN A 23 22.89 59.75 18.03
C ASN A 23 23.41 61.16 18.36
N GLY A 24 24.66 61.27 18.65
CA GLY A 24 25.31 62.53 19.07
C GLY A 24 25.00 62.91 20.53
N LYS A 25 24.80 64.27 20.84
CA LYS A 25 24.32 64.65 22.17
C LYS A 25 22.87 64.16 22.38
N PRO A 26 22.59 63.29 23.37
CA PRO A 26 21.29 62.83 23.64
C PRO A 26 20.28 63.97 23.89
N HIS A 27 19.16 63.96 23.16
CA HIS A 27 18.10 64.90 23.33
C HIS A 27 16.73 64.26 23.21
N THR A 28 15.72 64.84 23.83
CA THR A 28 14.32 64.43 23.70
C THR A 28 13.59 65.36 22.76
N PHE A 29 12.56 64.86 22.10
CA PHE A 29 11.69 65.61 21.22
C PHE A 29 10.22 65.17 21.44
N ASN A 30 9.27 66.04 21.12
CA ASN A 30 7.88 65.67 21.11
C ASN A 30 7.54 64.97 19.80
N VAL A 31 6.76 63.89 19.89
CA VAL A 31 6.32 63.12 18.73
C VAL A 31 4.93 63.65 18.34
N THR A 32 4.70 63.91 17.07
CA THR A 32 3.38 64.33 16.58
C THR A 32 2.40 63.17 16.69
N ALA A 33 1.12 63.46 16.88
CA ALA A 33 0.06 62.45 16.98
C ALA A 33 -0.01 61.48 15.78
N GLU A 34 0.40 61.97 14.59
CA GLU A 34 0.48 61.14 13.36
C GLU A 34 1.60 60.10 13.42
N VAL A 35 2.79 60.46 13.95
CA VAL A 35 3.91 59.53 14.12
C VAL A 35 3.60 58.49 15.20
N GLU A 36 2.93 58.92 16.26
CA GLU A 36 2.48 58.04 17.35
C GLU A 36 1.46 56.99 16.83
N ALA A 37 0.48 57.43 16.03
CA ALA A 37 -0.47 56.56 15.39
C ALA A 37 0.18 55.56 14.39
N GLN A 38 1.16 56.01 13.63
CA GLN A 38 1.91 55.11 12.69
C GLN A 38 2.70 54.03 13.41
N VAL A 39 3.36 54.38 14.53
CA VAL A 39 4.10 53.39 15.34
C VAL A 39 3.16 52.38 15.99
N GLN A 40 2.05 52.86 16.57
CA GLN A 40 1.04 51.96 17.17
C GLN A 40 0.41 51.02 16.13
N ASN A 41 0.15 51.52 14.91
CA ASN A 41 -0.38 50.68 13.83
C ASN A 41 0.63 49.64 13.35
N ALA A 42 1.91 49.99 13.25
CA ALA A 42 2.97 49.06 12.88
C ALA A 42 3.18 47.96 13.95
N ASP A 43 3.15 48.34 15.24
CA ASP A 43 3.23 47.38 16.34
C ASP A 43 2.00 46.46 16.39
N ARG A 44 0.81 47.00 16.15
CA ARG A 44 -0.43 46.20 16.07
C ARG A 44 -0.40 45.21 14.92
N ALA A 45 0.04 45.63 13.73
CA ALA A 45 0.17 44.72 12.58
C ALA A 45 1.21 43.60 12.84
N LYS A 46 2.29 43.90 13.54
CA LYS A 46 3.29 42.93 13.95
C LYS A 46 2.78 41.96 15.00
N ILE A 47 2.01 42.44 15.98
CA ILE A 47 1.34 41.60 16.99
C ILE A 47 0.33 40.67 16.33
N ASP A 48 -0.49 41.16 15.39
CA ASP A 48 -1.45 40.35 14.65
C ASP A 48 -0.77 39.29 13.77
N SER A 49 0.38 39.62 13.18
CA SER A 49 1.19 38.65 12.42
C SER A 49 1.76 37.54 13.31
N LEU A 50 2.37 37.91 14.43
CA LEU A 50 2.95 36.98 15.41
C LEU A 50 1.84 36.09 16.04
N THR A 51 0.68 36.67 16.31
CA THR A 51 -0.48 35.92 16.86
C THR A 51 -0.98 34.85 15.89
N ARG A 52 -1.02 35.16 14.58
CA ARG A 52 -1.36 34.18 13.54
C ARG A 52 -0.29 33.08 13.44
N GLU A 53 0.99 33.44 13.47
CA GLU A 53 2.08 32.46 13.44
C GLU A 53 2.08 31.57 14.68
N ILE A 54 1.86 32.10 15.88
CA ILE A 54 1.70 31.32 17.12
C ILE A 54 0.51 30.35 17.02
N SER A 55 -0.60 30.79 16.44
CA SER A 55 -1.78 29.96 16.26
C SER A 55 -1.52 28.82 15.30
N SER A 56 -0.83 29.08 14.17
CA SER A 56 -0.40 28.05 13.21
C SER A 56 0.56 27.04 13.86
N LEU A 57 1.60 27.52 14.56
CA LEU A 57 2.55 26.65 15.24
C LEU A 57 1.91 25.81 16.35
N ARG A 58 0.88 26.34 17.05
CA ARG A 58 0.11 25.55 18.03
C ARG A 58 -0.70 24.44 17.38
N MET A 59 -1.31 24.72 16.23
CA MET A 59 -2.03 23.70 15.48
C MET A 59 -1.08 22.61 14.96
N ASP A 60 0.07 23.00 14.40
CA ASP A 60 1.08 22.07 13.92
C ASP A 60 1.65 21.21 15.07
N ASN A 61 1.90 21.83 16.23
CA ASN A 61 2.40 21.12 17.41
C ASN A 61 1.36 20.14 17.97
N LYS A 62 0.07 20.50 17.96
CA LYS A 62 -1.02 19.59 18.34
C LYS A 62 -1.11 18.39 17.37
N ARG A 63 -0.98 18.67 16.06
CA ARG A 63 -0.95 17.62 15.01
C ARG A 63 0.26 16.70 15.17
N LEU A 64 1.46 17.26 15.37
CA LEU A 64 2.68 16.48 15.60
C LEU A 64 2.62 15.66 16.89
N SER A 65 2.03 16.20 17.96
CA SER A 65 1.85 15.48 19.22
C SER A 65 0.89 14.30 19.08
N ALA A 66 -0.20 14.46 18.33
CA ALA A 66 -1.13 13.38 18.04
C ALA A 66 -0.45 12.25 17.24
N VAL A 67 0.29 12.59 16.17
CA VAL A 67 1.06 11.63 15.37
C VAL A 67 2.15 10.94 16.21
N SER A 68 2.81 11.68 17.12
CA SER A 68 3.83 11.09 18.00
C SER A 68 3.23 10.09 18.99
N LEU A 69 2.05 10.37 19.55
CA LEU A 69 1.36 9.47 20.45
C LEU A 69 0.89 8.18 19.74
N GLU A 70 0.42 8.33 18.52
CA GLU A 70 0.03 7.21 17.65
C GLU A 70 1.24 6.33 17.31
N LEU A 71 2.37 6.94 16.93
CA LEU A 71 3.63 6.25 16.69
C LEU A 71 4.21 5.55 17.92
N GLU A 72 4.09 6.16 19.11
CA GLU A 72 4.49 5.52 20.36
C GLU A 72 3.61 4.31 20.70
N THR A 73 2.32 4.42 20.48
CA THR A 73 1.37 3.31 20.66
C THR A 73 1.69 2.16 19.71
N ILE A 74 1.92 2.46 18.43
CA ILE A 74 2.35 1.49 17.43
C ILE A 74 3.69 0.86 17.80
N ARG A 75 4.69 1.66 18.20
CA ARG A 75 6.01 1.14 18.66
C ARG A 75 5.90 0.25 19.88
N ARG A 76 5.03 0.57 20.83
CA ARG A 76 4.79 -0.26 22.02
C ARG A 76 4.15 -1.59 21.65
N ILE A 77 3.17 -1.59 20.75
CA ILE A 77 2.55 -2.81 20.22
C ILE A 77 3.60 -3.64 19.47
N ILE A 78 4.41 -3.02 18.60
CA ILE A 78 5.49 -3.67 17.86
C ILE A 78 6.57 -4.22 18.80
N GLY A 79 6.96 -3.47 19.85
CA GLY A 79 7.96 -3.90 20.83
C GLY A 79 7.55 -5.13 21.66
N THR A 80 6.25 -5.47 21.67
CA THR A 80 5.75 -6.71 22.28
C THR A 80 5.72 -7.89 21.30
N ILE A 81 6.15 -7.69 20.04
CA ILE A 81 6.16 -8.71 18.98
C ILE A 81 7.42 -9.56 19.13
N ASP A 82 7.24 -10.82 19.51
CA ASP A 82 8.31 -11.80 19.49
C ASP A 82 8.59 -12.22 18.05
N ALA A 83 9.84 -12.01 17.60
CA ALA A 83 10.24 -12.08 16.19
C ALA A 83 10.50 -13.53 15.72
N ASN A 84 9.61 -14.47 16.01
CA ASN A 84 9.67 -15.82 15.44
C ASN A 84 9.14 -15.87 13.98
N LEU A 85 9.42 -14.82 13.21
CA LEU A 85 9.14 -14.84 11.79
C LEU A 85 10.33 -15.44 11.05
N THR A 86 10.11 -16.55 10.36
CA THR A 86 11.14 -17.14 9.52
C THR A 86 11.37 -16.21 8.31
N THR A 87 12.63 -15.81 8.10
CA THR A 87 13.02 -15.03 6.92
C THR A 87 13.14 -15.88 5.67
N ASP A 88 13.26 -17.18 5.84
CA ASP A 88 13.44 -18.13 4.75
C ASP A 88 12.14 -18.86 4.41
N ALA A 89 11.97 -19.18 3.13
CA ALA A 89 10.88 -20.03 2.68
C ALA A 89 10.96 -21.40 3.38
N PRO A 90 9.80 -21.95 3.87
CA PRO A 90 9.81 -23.24 4.53
C PRO A 90 10.32 -24.35 3.59
N ALA A 91 10.96 -25.36 4.18
CA ALA A 91 11.61 -26.44 3.43
C ALA A 91 10.67 -27.16 2.44
N TRP A 92 9.36 -27.25 2.74
CA TRP A 92 8.38 -27.84 1.82
C TRP A 92 8.14 -27.00 0.56
N ALA A 93 8.37 -25.67 0.61
CA ALA A 93 8.26 -24.78 -0.54
C ALA A 93 9.54 -24.75 -1.39
N SER A 94 10.69 -25.06 -0.82
CA SER A 94 11.99 -25.00 -1.49
C SER A 94 12.51 -26.35 -1.99
N LYS A 95 12.02 -27.47 -1.45
CA LYS A 95 12.47 -28.82 -1.83
C LYS A 95 11.44 -29.51 -2.75
N PRO A 96 11.88 -30.24 -3.79
CA PRO A 96 10.97 -31.06 -4.58
C PRO A 96 10.27 -32.09 -3.69
N ILE A 97 8.99 -32.25 -3.86
CA ILE A 97 8.22 -33.31 -3.20
C ILE A 97 8.41 -34.59 -4.01
N THR A 98 8.94 -35.63 -3.38
CA THR A 98 9.07 -36.96 -3.99
C THR A 98 7.79 -37.77 -3.70
N GLY A 99 7.00 -38.08 -4.74
CA GLY A 99 5.75 -38.85 -4.61
C GLY A 99 4.91 -38.85 -5.89
N LYS A 100 3.86 -39.68 -5.94
CA LYS A 100 3.00 -39.84 -7.12
C LYS A 100 2.23 -38.55 -7.44
N LEU A 101 2.24 -38.14 -8.72
CA LEU A 101 1.48 -37.03 -9.32
C LEU A 101 1.55 -35.70 -8.53
N ILE A 102 2.63 -34.97 -8.78
CA ILE A 102 2.78 -33.62 -8.23
C ILE A 102 2.37 -32.62 -9.32
N HIS A 103 1.24 -31.95 -9.12
CA HIS A 103 0.81 -30.86 -10.00
C HIS A 103 1.62 -29.56 -9.81
N GLY A 104 2.43 -29.49 -8.78
CA GLY A 104 3.17 -28.31 -8.36
C GLY A 104 2.61 -27.67 -7.09
N THR A 105 3.20 -26.54 -6.70
CA THR A 105 2.74 -25.73 -5.56
C THR A 105 1.88 -24.58 -6.08
N PRO A 106 0.60 -24.46 -5.67
CA PRO A 106 -0.23 -23.33 -6.03
C PRO A 106 0.24 -22.06 -5.31
N THR A 107 0.13 -20.93 -6.00
CA THR A 107 0.35 -19.60 -5.45
C THR A 107 -0.83 -18.72 -5.78
N LEU A 108 -1.49 -18.17 -4.75
CA LEU A 108 -2.50 -17.12 -4.85
C LEU A 108 -1.85 -15.81 -4.42
N MET A 109 -2.01 -14.77 -5.20
CA MET A 109 -1.60 -13.42 -4.79
C MET A 109 -2.82 -12.62 -4.38
N LEU A 110 -2.76 -12.00 -3.21
CA LEU A 110 -3.70 -11.02 -2.70
C LEU A 110 -2.95 -9.69 -2.57
N SER A 111 -3.30 -8.70 -3.37
CA SER A 111 -2.79 -7.35 -3.30
C SER A 111 -3.82 -6.36 -3.81
N ASP A 112 -3.58 -5.10 -3.57
CA ASP A 112 -4.45 -4.03 -4.07
C ASP A 112 -5.91 -4.24 -3.63
N LEU A 113 -6.06 -4.57 -2.34
CA LEU A 113 -7.36 -4.80 -1.73
C LEU A 113 -8.04 -3.48 -1.36
N HIS A 114 -7.27 -2.45 -0.97
CA HIS A 114 -7.73 -1.10 -0.62
C HIS A 114 -8.96 -1.11 0.30
N PHE A 115 -8.89 -1.84 1.43
CA PHE A 115 -9.98 -1.81 2.41
C PHE A 115 -10.18 -0.40 2.93
N GLY A 116 -11.42 0.08 2.91
CA GLY A 116 -11.81 1.44 3.20
C GLY A 116 -12.08 2.29 1.94
N GLU A 117 -11.56 1.94 0.75
CA GLU A 117 -11.85 2.68 -0.48
C GLU A 117 -13.34 2.57 -0.85
N VAL A 118 -13.90 3.67 -1.35
CA VAL A 118 -15.27 3.73 -1.88
C VAL A 118 -15.25 4.14 -3.33
N VAL A 119 -15.82 3.30 -4.21
CA VAL A 119 -16.05 3.61 -5.63
C VAL A 119 -17.52 3.94 -5.83
N PHE A 120 -17.80 5.15 -6.32
CA PHE A 120 -19.14 5.62 -6.61
C PHE A 120 -19.58 5.20 -8.02
N PRO A 121 -20.62 4.35 -8.15
CA PRO A 121 -21.06 3.84 -9.46
C PRO A 121 -21.31 4.91 -10.50
N THR A 122 -21.92 6.03 -10.08
CA THR A 122 -22.24 7.16 -10.96
C THR A 122 -21.01 7.85 -11.56
N GLN A 123 -19.85 7.73 -10.90
CA GLN A 123 -18.60 8.32 -11.36
C GLN A 123 -17.81 7.41 -12.30
N VAL A 124 -18.19 6.13 -12.36
CA VAL A 124 -17.55 5.09 -13.21
C VAL A 124 -18.56 4.46 -14.17
N ASN A 125 -19.47 5.24 -14.72
CA ASN A 125 -20.48 4.81 -15.71
C ASN A 125 -21.33 3.61 -15.26
N ASN A 126 -21.52 3.41 -13.97
CA ASN A 126 -22.23 2.30 -13.33
C ASN A 126 -21.66 0.90 -13.67
N VAL A 127 -20.38 0.81 -14.03
CA VAL A 127 -19.73 -0.48 -14.35
C VAL A 127 -19.13 -1.17 -13.15
N ASN A 128 -18.93 -0.43 -12.05
CA ASN A 128 -18.37 -0.95 -10.80
C ASN A 128 -18.93 -0.19 -9.59
N SER A 129 -18.78 -0.80 -8.41
CA SER A 129 -18.94 -0.20 -7.10
C SER A 129 -17.96 -0.86 -6.14
N TYR A 130 -17.56 -0.14 -5.09
CA TYR A 130 -16.68 -0.69 -4.06
C TYR A 130 -16.96 -0.02 -2.73
N ASN A 131 -16.85 -0.77 -1.66
CA ASN A 131 -16.88 -0.35 -0.26
C ASN A 131 -16.41 -1.51 0.62
N THR A 132 -16.22 -1.31 1.91
CA THR A 132 -15.74 -2.35 2.83
C THR A 132 -16.61 -3.61 2.83
N SER A 133 -17.93 -3.51 2.77
CA SER A 133 -18.82 -4.68 2.71
C SER A 133 -18.60 -5.52 1.44
N LEU A 134 -18.45 -4.84 0.30
CA LEU A 134 -18.18 -5.51 -0.97
C LEU A 134 -16.76 -6.07 -1.01
N ALA A 135 -15.79 -5.38 -0.40
CA ALA A 135 -14.41 -5.86 -0.23
C ALA A 135 -14.36 -7.22 0.48
N LYS A 136 -15.07 -7.36 1.61
CA LYS A 136 -15.20 -8.63 2.35
C LYS A 136 -15.79 -9.74 1.45
N THR A 137 -16.84 -9.41 0.74
CA THR A 137 -17.50 -10.35 -0.19
C THR A 137 -16.56 -10.79 -1.30
N ARG A 138 -15.84 -9.85 -1.92
CA ARG A 138 -14.88 -10.12 -2.99
C ARG A 138 -13.69 -10.94 -2.51
N LEU A 139 -13.14 -10.62 -1.33
CA LEU A 139 -12.04 -11.38 -0.72
C LEU A 139 -12.45 -12.83 -0.48
N LYS A 140 -13.64 -13.06 0.10
CA LYS A 140 -14.19 -14.40 0.29
C LYS A 140 -14.35 -15.15 -1.03
N ARG A 141 -14.85 -14.47 -2.08
CA ARG A 141 -15.01 -15.06 -3.42
C ARG A 141 -13.68 -15.46 -4.04
N VAL A 142 -12.65 -14.60 -3.92
CA VAL A 142 -11.30 -14.92 -4.41
C VAL A 142 -10.76 -16.17 -3.72
N VAL A 143 -10.80 -16.24 -2.39
CA VAL A 143 -10.27 -17.38 -1.65
C VAL A 143 -11.05 -18.67 -1.97
N THR A 144 -12.38 -18.62 -1.95
CA THR A 144 -13.22 -19.79 -2.28
C THR A 144 -13.12 -20.17 -3.75
N GLY A 145 -13.01 -19.18 -4.64
CA GLY A 145 -12.80 -19.38 -6.08
C GLY A 145 -11.48 -20.06 -6.39
N ALA A 146 -10.39 -19.64 -5.74
CA ALA A 146 -9.09 -20.28 -5.89
C ALA A 146 -9.13 -21.77 -5.47
N ILE A 147 -9.72 -22.07 -4.29
CA ILE A 147 -9.92 -23.45 -3.83
C ILE A 147 -10.74 -24.24 -4.85
N LYS A 148 -11.85 -23.68 -5.32
CA LYS A 148 -12.74 -24.33 -6.29
C LYS A 148 -12.04 -24.62 -7.61
N LEU A 149 -11.34 -23.64 -8.17
CA LEU A 149 -10.57 -23.80 -9.42
C LEU A 149 -9.52 -24.90 -9.30
N LEU A 150 -8.74 -24.90 -8.22
CA LEU A 150 -7.71 -25.91 -8.00
C LEU A 150 -8.30 -27.30 -7.79
N ARG A 151 -9.44 -27.44 -7.10
CA ARG A 151 -10.13 -28.73 -6.92
C ARG A 151 -10.76 -29.27 -8.20
N GLN A 152 -11.34 -28.39 -9.02
CA GLN A 152 -12.06 -28.79 -10.23
C GLN A 152 -11.13 -29.09 -11.41
N THR A 153 -10.04 -28.31 -11.53
CA THR A 153 -9.14 -28.40 -12.68
C THR A 153 -8.03 -29.42 -12.46
N LEU A 154 -7.66 -29.66 -11.21
CA LEU A 154 -6.56 -30.54 -10.85
C LEU A 154 -7.06 -31.69 -10.01
N ALA A 155 -6.57 -32.91 -10.28
CA ALA A 155 -6.97 -34.10 -9.53
C ALA A 155 -6.72 -33.91 -8.03
N PRO A 156 -7.66 -34.35 -7.15
CA PRO A 156 -7.54 -34.16 -5.71
C PRO A 156 -6.30 -34.85 -5.13
N GLY A 157 -5.63 -34.20 -4.20
CA GLY A 157 -4.73 -34.85 -3.24
C GLY A 157 -3.23 -34.68 -3.44
N ALA A 158 -2.77 -33.78 -4.31
CA ALA A 158 -1.36 -33.74 -4.67
C ALA A 158 -0.59 -32.43 -4.37
N PHE A 159 -1.07 -31.59 -3.47
CA PHE A 159 -0.36 -30.39 -3.06
C PHE A 159 0.37 -30.59 -1.74
N GLY A 160 1.66 -30.27 -1.70
CA GLY A 160 2.44 -30.32 -0.46
C GLY A 160 2.31 -29.08 0.42
N GLY A 161 1.52 -28.11 -0.05
CA GLY A 161 1.28 -26.81 0.56
C GLY A 161 0.88 -25.79 -0.51
N MET A 162 0.67 -24.54 -0.06
CA MET A 162 0.32 -23.40 -0.91
C MET A 162 1.14 -22.17 -0.50
N VAL A 163 1.41 -21.30 -1.46
CA VAL A 163 1.91 -19.93 -1.20
C VAL A 163 0.73 -18.98 -1.33
N CYS A 164 0.54 -18.09 -0.34
CA CYS A 164 -0.42 -17.00 -0.41
C CYS A 164 0.33 -15.68 -0.21
N ILE A 165 0.52 -14.92 -1.28
CA ILE A 165 1.23 -13.65 -1.25
C ILE A 165 0.33 -12.55 -0.71
N LEU A 166 0.85 -11.70 0.18
CA LEU A 166 0.24 -10.43 0.55
C LEU A 166 1.07 -9.30 -0.07
N GLY A 167 0.61 -8.78 -1.20
CA GLY A 167 1.42 -7.99 -2.13
C GLY A 167 1.37 -6.47 -1.94
N GLY A 168 0.85 -5.98 -0.80
CA GLY A 168 0.74 -4.55 -0.50
C GLY A 168 -0.57 -3.93 -0.98
N ASP A 169 -0.78 -2.66 -0.60
CA ASP A 169 -2.02 -1.90 -0.77
C ASP A 169 -3.23 -2.69 -0.26
N MET A 170 -3.05 -3.23 0.96
CA MET A 170 -4.09 -4.01 1.64
C MET A 170 -5.21 -3.12 2.18
N VAL A 171 -4.84 -1.93 2.66
CA VAL A 171 -5.78 -0.93 3.18
C VAL A 171 -5.62 0.38 2.41
N GLU A 172 -6.73 1.12 2.31
CA GLU A 172 -6.68 2.50 1.84
C GLU A 172 -6.15 3.40 2.95
N GLY A 173 -5.03 4.05 2.67
CA GLY A 173 -4.37 4.91 3.64
C GLY A 173 -4.77 6.39 3.50
N THR A 174 -3.93 7.25 4.06
CA THR A 174 -4.20 8.70 4.12
C THR A 174 -3.29 9.54 3.25
N ILE A 175 -2.58 8.93 2.29
CA ILE A 175 -1.61 9.64 1.45
C ILE A 175 -2.26 10.56 0.40
N HIS A 176 -3.51 10.28 0.03
CA HIS A 176 -4.35 11.09 -0.84
C HIS A 176 -5.51 11.66 -0.03
N ASP A 177 -5.68 12.99 -0.04
CA ASP A 177 -6.72 13.64 0.77
C ASP A 177 -8.12 13.23 0.34
N GLU A 178 -8.37 13.11 -0.99
CA GLU A 178 -9.69 12.72 -1.50
C GLU A 178 -10.09 11.31 -1.07
N LEU A 179 -9.17 10.35 -1.07
CA LEU A 179 -9.44 8.98 -0.65
C LEU A 179 -9.70 8.91 0.85
N ARG A 180 -8.93 9.64 1.65
CA ARG A 180 -9.16 9.75 3.09
C ARG A 180 -10.56 10.31 3.41
N ASP A 181 -11.00 11.31 2.65
CA ASP A 181 -12.26 12.02 2.91
C ASP A 181 -13.49 11.23 2.41
N THR A 182 -13.31 10.25 1.51
CA THR A 182 -14.37 9.41 0.93
C THR A 182 -14.38 7.98 1.43
N SER A 183 -13.36 7.53 2.17
CA SER A 183 -13.31 6.19 2.76
C SER A 183 -14.48 5.94 3.72
N ASP A 184 -15.05 4.72 3.70
CA ASP A 184 -16.14 4.31 4.57
C ASP A 184 -15.68 3.79 5.95
N GLU A 185 -14.37 3.57 6.10
CA GLU A 185 -13.71 3.25 7.37
C GLU A 185 -12.46 4.12 7.52
N THR A 186 -12.09 4.44 8.76
CA THR A 186 -10.76 4.99 9.03
C THR A 186 -9.71 3.92 8.73
N VAL A 187 -8.48 4.33 8.41
CA VAL A 187 -7.41 3.34 8.12
C VAL A 187 -7.18 2.37 9.28
N MET A 188 -7.38 2.80 10.54
CA MET A 188 -7.22 1.93 11.71
C MET A 188 -8.36 0.91 11.81
N GLU A 189 -9.58 1.31 11.52
CA GLU A 189 -10.73 0.40 11.42
C GLU A 189 -10.53 -0.58 10.26
N ALA A 190 -10.08 -0.13 9.10
CA ALA A 190 -9.78 -0.98 7.95
C ALA A 190 -8.71 -2.04 8.26
N VAL A 191 -7.67 -1.69 9.03
CA VAL A 191 -6.66 -2.66 9.51
C VAL A 191 -7.29 -3.73 10.38
N ILE A 192 -8.16 -3.36 11.32
CA ILE A 192 -8.85 -4.31 12.21
C ILE A 192 -9.82 -5.17 11.41
N THR A 193 -10.63 -4.54 10.58
CA THR A 193 -11.61 -5.22 9.71
C THR A 193 -10.93 -6.25 8.81
N LEU A 194 -9.83 -5.85 8.15
CA LEU A 194 -9.12 -6.77 7.26
C LEU A 194 -8.36 -7.85 8.02
N HIS A 195 -7.84 -7.58 9.22
CA HIS A 195 -7.27 -8.61 10.09
C HIS A 195 -8.29 -9.71 10.37
N ASP A 196 -9.51 -9.32 10.79
CA ASP A 196 -10.57 -10.26 11.17
C ASP A 196 -11.09 -11.09 9.97
N GLU A 197 -11.06 -10.51 8.77
CA GLU A 197 -11.38 -11.24 7.52
C GLU A 197 -10.22 -12.13 7.06
N MET A 198 -8.98 -11.66 7.12
CA MET A 198 -7.81 -12.37 6.56
C MET A 198 -7.44 -13.61 7.35
N VAL A 199 -7.50 -13.55 8.69
CA VAL A 199 -7.15 -14.69 9.56
C VAL A 199 -7.94 -15.95 9.22
N PRO A 200 -9.29 -15.95 9.16
CA PRO A 200 -10.05 -17.16 8.78
C PRO A 200 -9.78 -17.61 7.34
N HIS A 201 -9.50 -16.69 6.41
CA HIS A 201 -9.20 -17.06 5.02
C HIS A 201 -7.85 -17.76 4.91
N LEU A 202 -6.80 -17.29 5.58
CA LEU A 202 -5.51 -17.97 5.60
C LEU A 202 -5.59 -19.33 6.31
N LYS A 203 -6.37 -19.44 7.39
CA LYS A 203 -6.66 -20.72 8.05
C LYS A 203 -7.38 -21.70 7.11
N ALA A 204 -8.37 -21.22 6.35
CA ALA A 204 -9.09 -22.05 5.38
C ALA A 204 -8.15 -22.57 4.26
N LEU A 205 -7.28 -21.73 3.73
CA LEU A 205 -6.26 -22.16 2.76
C LEU A 205 -5.30 -23.20 3.39
N CYS A 206 -4.88 -23.01 4.64
CA CYS A 206 -4.05 -23.99 5.34
C CYS A 206 -4.75 -25.31 5.57
N GLU A 207 -6.04 -25.31 5.93
CA GLU A 207 -6.81 -26.56 6.08
C GLU A 207 -6.94 -27.30 4.75
N GLU A 208 -7.12 -26.58 3.66
CA GLU A 208 -7.27 -27.17 2.32
C GLU A 208 -5.97 -27.77 1.80
N PHE A 209 -4.86 -27.04 1.94
CA PHE A 209 -3.58 -27.39 1.31
C PHE A 209 -2.55 -27.97 2.30
N GLY A 210 -2.90 -28.09 3.57
CA GLY A 210 -2.05 -28.66 4.63
C GLY A 210 -1.07 -27.68 5.24
N LYS A 211 -0.34 -26.90 4.42
CA LYS A 211 0.64 -25.87 4.84
C LYS A 211 0.50 -24.63 3.99
N LEU A 212 0.83 -23.49 4.58
CA LEU A 212 0.77 -22.19 3.89
C LEU A 212 2.06 -21.40 4.16
N HIS A 213 2.66 -20.87 3.10
CA HIS A 213 3.73 -19.86 3.19
C HIS A 213 3.20 -18.52 2.71
N VAL A 214 3.43 -17.47 3.49
CA VAL A 214 2.86 -16.13 3.26
C VAL A 214 4.00 -15.11 3.14
N PRO A 215 4.57 -14.91 1.93
CA PRO A 215 5.47 -13.80 1.69
C PRO A 215 4.68 -12.50 1.59
N CYS A 216 5.19 -11.43 2.23
CA CYS A 216 4.52 -10.14 2.36
C CYS A 216 5.42 -9.02 1.86
N VAL A 217 4.85 -8.03 1.22
CA VAL A 217 5.48 -6.72 0.96
C VAL A 217 4.45 -5.62 1.19
N VAL A 218 4.93 -4.42 1.50
CA VAL A 218 4.06 -3.27 1.74
C VAL A 218 3.81 -2.50 0.45
N GLY A 219 2.63 -1.94 0.31
CA GLY A 219 2.29 -1.05 -0.79
C GLY A 219 2.51 0.42 -0.46
N ASN A 220 2.12 1.29 -1.40
CA ASN A 220 2.29 2.72 -1.21
C ASN A 220 1.12 3.39 -0.49
N HIS A 221 -0.10 2.83 -0.56
CA HIS A 221 -1.27 3.43 0.11
C HIS A 221 -1.19 3.29 1.63
N GLY A 222 -0.69 2.19 2.15
CA GLY A 222 -0.56 1.96 3.59
C GLY A 222 0.51 2.79 4.31
N ARG A 223 1.34 3.60 3.62
CA ARG A 223 2.42 4.36 4.27
C ARG A 223 1.89 5.54 5.10
N LEU A 224 2.58 5.85 6.20
CA LEU A 224 2.22 6.95 7.09
C LEU A 224 2.58 8.33 6.52
N ASP A 225 3.60 8.41 5.66
CA ASP A 225 4.08 9.67 5.07
C ASP A 225 3.62 9.82 3.62
N ARG A 226 3.25 11.03 3.22
CA ARG A 226 2.90 11.33 1.82
C ARG A 226 4.05 11.08 0.85
N LYS A 227 5.31 11.28 1.29
CA LYS A 227 6.50 11.02 0.48
C LYS A 227 7.11 9.66 0.87
N PRO A 228 7.52 8.84 -0.12
CA PRO A 228 8.18 7.57 0.16
C PRO A 228 9.45 7.76 0.99
N ARG A 229 9.68 6.93 1.99
CA ARG A 229 10.92 6.87 2.76
C ARG A 229 11.81 5.76 2.21
N MET A 230 13.10 6.06 2.04
CA MET A 230 14.09 5.06 1.63
C MET A 230 14.60 4.20 2.79
N LYS A 231 14.57 4.75 4.02
CA LYS A 231 15.01 4.05 5.24
C LYS A 231 13.84 3.79 6.15
N ASN A 232 13.70 2.54 6.63
CA ASN A 232 12.63 2.09 7.54
C ASN A 232 11.20 2.33 7.03
N GLY A 233 11.03 2.56 5.73
CA GLY A 233 9.72 2.83 5.13
C GLY A 233 8.71 1.71 5.37
N PRO A 234 9.06 0.42 5.16
CA PRO A 234 8.13 -0.67 5.41
C PRO A 234 7.59 -0.73 6.83
N LYS A 235 8.41 -0.44 7.85
CA LYS A 235 7.98 -0.43 9.27
C LYS A 235 7.10 0.77 9.64
N LEU A 236 6.93 1.73 8.73
CA LEU A 236 6.06 2.90 8.85
C LEU A 236 4.91 2.79 7.84
N ASN A 237 4.28 1.61 7.83
CA ASN A 237 3.24 1.27 6.87
C ASN A 237 2.16 0.41 7.56
N TYR A 238 0.90 0.71 7.31
CA TYR A 238 -0.24 -0.02 7.87
C TYR A 238 -0.32 -1.46 7.38
N ASP A 239 0.11 -1.77 6.15
CA ASP A 239 0.21 -3.15 5.66
C ASP A 239 1.17 -3.96 6.51
N TRP A 240 2.34 -3.40 6.85
CA TRP A 240 3.30 -4.07 7.73
C TRP A 240 2.70 -4.36 9.10
N LEU A 241 1.98 -3.39 9.68
CA LEU A 241 1.30 -3.55 10.97
C LEU A 241 0.24 -4.66 10.90
N LEU A 242 -0.58 -4.65 9.85
CA LEU A 242 -1.57 -5.69 9.57
C LEU A 242 -0.93 -7.08 9.51
N TYR A 243 0.16 -7.23 8.75
CA TYR A 243 0.87 -8.51 8.62
C TYR A 243 1.41 -9.01 9.96
N GLN A 244 1.92 -8.10 10.79
CA GLN A 244 2.39 -8.42 12.13
C GLN A 244 1.23 -8.91 13.02
N PHE A 245 0.07 -8.30 12.96
CA PHE A 245 -1.11 -8.73 13.73
C PHE A 245 -1.61 -10.10 13.26
N ILE A 246 -1.75 -10.31 11.95
CA ILE A 246 -2.18 -11.59 11.39
C ILE A 246 -1.21 -12.71 11.78
N ALA A 247 0.10 -12.48 11.61
CA ALA A 247 1.13 -13.47 11.93
C ALA A 247 1.11 -13.87 13.42
N ARG A 248 0.88 -12.93 14.33
CA ARG A 248 0.76 -13.19 15.76
C ARG A 248 -0.50 -13.96 16.12
N THR A 249 -1.64 -13.51 15.60
CA THR A 249 -2.93 -14.17 15.83
C THR A 249 -2.88 -15.64 15.39
N ILE A 250 -2.32 -15.90 14.22
CA ILE A 250 -2.17 -17.26 13.70
C ILE A 250 -1.09 -18.04 14.48
N GLY A 251 0.04 -17.39 14.80
CA GLY A 251 1.15 -18.01 15.55
C GLY A 251 0.80 -18.38 16.99
N SER A 252 -0.20 -17.72 17.60
CA SER A 252 -0.71 -18.04 18.93
C SER A 252 -1.65 -19.26 18.93
N ASP A 253 -2.17 -19.68 17.77
CA ASP A 253 -3.04 -20.84 17.65
C ASP A 253 -2.20 -22.11 17.44
N PRO A 254 -2.18 -23.04 18.43
CA PRO A 254 -1.37 -24.25 18.33
C PRO A 254 -1.63 -25.11 17.10
N LYS A 255 -2.87 -25.04 16.55
CA LYS A 255 -3.27 -25.80 15.36
C LYS A 255 -2.56 -25.33 14.09
N TYR A 256 -2.23 -24.04 14.00
CA TYR A 256 -1.63 -23.42 12.80
C TYR A 256 -0.16 -23.06 12.97
N LYS A 257 0.33 -23.07 14.21
CA LYS A 257 1.75 -22.82 14.51
C LYS A 257 2.64 -23.77 13.72
N GLY A 258 3.53 -23.23 12.90
CA GLY A 258 4.43 -23.99 12.01
C GLY A 258 3.76 -24.57 10.75
N ARG A 259 2.42 -24.54 10.63
CA ARG A 259 1.72 -24.87 9.38
C ARG A 259 1.55 -23.64 8.48
N ILE A 260 1.35 -22.45 9.09
CA ILE A 260 1.34 -21.17 8.37
C ILE A 260 2.60 -20.43 8.78
N THR A 261 3.40 -20.06 7.80
CA THR A 261 4.67 -19.32 7.97
C THR A 261 4.60 -18.00 7.23
N PHE A 262 5.07 -16.93 7.88
CA PHE A 262 5.10 -15.60 7.29
C PHE A 262 6.54 -15.20 6.98
N GLN A 263 6.73 -14.50 5.85
CA GLN A 263 7.96 -13.81 5.49
C GLN A 263 7.63 -12.32 5.34
N ILE A 264 7.96 -11.52 6.37
CA ILE A 264 7.70 -10.08 6.42
C ILE A 264 9.06 -9.39 6.45
N PRO A 265 9.60 -8.94 5.30
CA PRO A 265 10.94 -8.36 5.21
C PRO A 265 11.00 -6.96 5.83
N ASP A 266 12.21 -6.57 6.24
CA ASP A 266 12.50 -5.20 6.67
C ASP A 266 12.60 -4.21 5.48
N GLY A 267 12.75 -4.73 4.27
CA GLY A 267 12.81 -4.00 3.00
C GLY A 267 11.50 -4.02 2.22
N TYR A 268 11.50 -3.40 1.04
CA TYR A 268 10.35 -3.31 0.14
C TYR A 268 10.14 -4.55 -0.73
N GLU A 269 11.02 -5.54 -0.62
CA GLU A 269 11.07 -6.70 -1.50
C GLU A 269 11.23 -7.97 -0.68
N ALA A 270 10.59 -9.06 -1.12
CA ALA A 270 10.76 -10.39 -0.57
C ALA A 270 11.29 -11.34 -1.65
N SER A 271 12.33 -12.11 -1.32
CA SER A 271 12.85 -13.17 -2.18
C SER A 271 12.54 -14.51 -1.57
N TYR A 272 11.93 -15.41 -2.33
CA TYR A 272 11.63 -16.78 -1.89
C TYR A 272 11.77 -17.75 -3.06
N ARG A 273 11.72 -19.05 -2.76
CA ARG A 273 11.90 -20.10 -3.77
C ARG A 273 10.81 -21.17 -3.65
N VAL A 274 10.26 -21.58 -4.78
CA VAL A 274 9.30 -22.69 -4.87
C VAL A 274 9.85 -23.70 -5.87
N HIS A 275 10.12 -24.91 -5.45
CA HIS A 275 10.72 -26.01 -6.26
C HIS A 275 12.01 -25.68 -7.01
N GLY A 276 12.69 -24.65 -6.72
CA GLY A 276 13.87 -24.21 -7.45
C GLY A 276 13.65 -22.95 -8.27
N VAL A 277 12.43 -22.58 -8.58
CA VAL A 277 12.09 -21.27 -9.17
C VAL A 277 12.24 -20.19 -8.12
N ARG A 278 13.05 -19.19 -8.41
CA ARG A 278 13.35 -18.07 -7.52
C ARG A 278 12.42 -16.90 -7.85
N TYR A 279 11.68 -16.47 -6.85
CA TYR A 279 10.74 -15.36 -6.95
C TYR A 279 11.31 -14.11 -6.29
N MET A 280 11.10 -12.97 -6.91
CA MET A 280 11.25 -11.66 -6.32
C MET A 280 9.90 -10.99 -6.29
N LEU A 281 9.41 -10.72 -5.09
CA LEU A 281 8.14 -10.03 -4.83
C LEU A 281 8.43 -8.58 -4.47
N THR A 282 7.74 -7.66 -5.13
CA THR A 282 7.72 -6.22 -4.82
C THR A 282 6.29 -5.71 -4.99
N HIS A 283 5.95 -4.56 -4.40
CA HIS A 283 4.63 -3.99 -4.67
C HIS A 283 4.51 -3.45 -6.10
N GLY A 284 5.55 -2.79 -6.63
CA GLY A 284 5.57 -2.29 -8.00
C GLY A 284 5.53 -0.77 -8.14
N ASP A 285 5.28 -0.02 -7.08
CA ASP A 285 5.19 1.45 -7.04
C ASP A 285 6.50 2.18 -7.38
N SER A 286 7.62 1.47 -7.29
CA SER A 286 8.94 1.98 -7.69
C SER A 286 9.15 2.04 -9.21
N PHE A 287 8.33 1.33 -10.00
CA PHE A 287 8.43 1.31 -11.46
C PHE A 287 7.59 2.45 -12.04
N LYS A 288 8.27 3.48 -12.51
CA LYS A 288 7.64 4.71 -13.00
C LYS A 288 7.73 4.86 -14.51
N GLY A 289 6.79 5.63 -15.03
CA GLY A 289 6.71 5.99 -16.44
C GLY A 289 5.74 5.07 -17.18
N GLY A 290 5.39 5.46 -18.34
CA GLY A 290 4.57 4.82 -19.35
C GLY A 290 4.64 5.71 -20.57
N ASP A 291 4.37 5.17 -21.72
CA ASP A 291 4.17 5.97 -22.94
C ASP A 291 2.75 5.72 -23.47
N GLY A 292 2.29 6.61 -24.32
CA GLY A 292 0.95 6.51 -24.90
C GLY A 292 0.75 5.32 -25.85
N ILE A 293 1.82 4.58 -26.17
CA ILE A 293 1.79 3.46 -27.11
C ILE A 293 1.80 2.12 -26.36
N SER A 294 2.73 1.94 -25.41
CA SER A 294 2.92 0.66 -24.71
C SER A 294 2.29 0.63 -23.30
N GLY A 295 1.71 1.75 -22.85
CA GLY A 295 1.11 1.86 -21.53
C GLY A 295 2.07 1.43 -20.41
N PRO A 296 1.64 0.57 -19.47
CA PRO A 296 2.47 0.13 -18.35
C PRO A 296 3.49 -0.97 -18.71
N LEU A 297 3.42 -1.58 -19.89
CA LEU A 297 4.28 -2.71 -20.27
C LEU A 297 5.78 -2.35 -20.21
N MET A 298 6.16 -1.18 -20.74
CA MET A 298 7.57 -0.76 -20.74
C MET A 298 8.13 -0.46 -19.34
N PRO A 299 7.41 0.20 -18.41
CA PRO A 299 7.82 0.27 -17.00
C PRO A 299 8.10 -1.10 -16.38
N TRP A 300 7.22 -2.08 -16.57
CA TRP A 300 7.41 -3.44 -16.04
C TRP A 300 8.66 -4.11 -16.59
N MET A 301 8.82 -4.10 -17.91
CA MET A 301 9.98 -4.70 -18.58
C MET A 301 11.30 -4.04 -18.18
N ARG A 302 11.37 -2.71 -18.23
CA ARG A 302 12.59 -1.97 -17.82
C ARG A 302 12.90 -2.15 -16.34
N GLY A 303 11.87 -2.10 -15.49
CA GLY A 303 11.98 -2.32 -14.05
C GLY A 303 12.51 -3.71 -13.73
N SER A 304 11.94 -4.74 -14.34
CA SER A 304 12.37 -6.14 -14.18
C SER A 304 13.82 -6.35 -14.63
N LEU A 305 14.21 -5.84 -15.79
CA LEU A 305 15.60 -5.95 -16.28
C LEU A 305 16.59 -5.24 -15.36
N LYS A 306 16.25 -4.04 -14.87
CA LYS A 306 17.08 -3.30 -13.93
C LYS A 306 17.24 -4.04 -12.60
N ALA A 307 16.14 -4.56 -12.05
CA ALA A 307 16.14 -5.34 -10.83
C ALA A 307 16.94 -6.64 -11.02
N SER A 308 16.72 -7.39 -12.11
CA SER A 308 17.45 -8.62 -12.41
C SER A 308 18.96 -8.41 -12.46
N LYS A 309 19.42 -7.33 -13.11
CA LYS A 309 20.84 -6.96 -13.14
C LYS A 309 21.38 -6.66 -11.74
N SER A 310 20.66 -5.88 -10.95
CA SER A 310 21.06 -5.49 -9.59
C SER A 310 21.13 -6.70 -8.66
N TYR A 311 20.09 -7.53 -8.66
CA TYR A 311 20.01 -8.73 -7.81
C TYR A 311 21.05 -9.79 -8.20
N SER A 312 21.31 -9.96 -9.49
CA SER A 312 22.37 -10.85 -9.96
C SER A 312 23.75 -10.39 -9.48
N ALA A 313 24.02 -9.09 -9.49
CA ALA A 313 25.28 -8.53 -8.98
C ALA A 313 25.44 -8.71 -7.46
N MET A 314 24.34 -8.79 -6.72
CA MET A 314 24.33 -9.08 -5.27
C MET A 314 24.37 -10.60 -4.95
N GLY A 315 24.45 -11.46 -5.95
CA GLY A 315 24.42 -12.91 -5.76
C GLY A 315 23.01 -13.49 -5.44
N MET A 316 21.96 -12.70 -5.64
CA MET A 316 20.56 -13.07 -5.39
C MET A 316 19.70 -13.06 -6.67
N PRO A 317 20.09 -13.76 -7.75
CA PRO A 317 19.32 -13.75 -8.99
C PRO A 317 17.92 -14.35 -8.78
N PHE A 318 16.93 -13.83 -9.49
CA PHE A 318 15.58 -14.37 -9.52
C PHE A 318 15.17 -14.78 -10.94
N ASP A 319 14.19 -15.69 -11.04
CA ASP A 319 13.65 -16.20 -12.30
C ASP A 319 12.31 -15.51 -12.65
N VAL A 320 11.54 -15.16 -11.63
CA VAL A 320 10.22 -14.56 -11.78
C VAL A 320 10.08 -13.36 -10.85
N MET A 321 9.65 -12.23 -11.40
CA MET A 321 9.22 -11.06 -10.64
C MET A 321 7.70 -11.07 -10.49
N VAL A 322 7.23 -10.79 -9.27
CA VAL A 322 5.79 -10.70 -8.96
C VAL A 322 5.51 -9.32 -8.36
N MET A 323 4.46 -8.67 -8.83
CA MET A 323 4.08 -7.33 -8.35
C MET A 323 2.57 -7.08 -8.39
N GLY A 324 2.09 -6.12 -7.59
CA GLY A 324 0.76 -5.50 -7.62
C GLY A 324 0.78 -4.10 -8.23
N HIS A 325 0.11 -3.13 -7.55
CA HIS A 325 0.12 -1.69 -7.82
C HIS A 325 -0.60 -1.23 -9.11
N TRP A 326 -0.50 -1.99 -10.15
CA TRP A 326 -0.95 -1.59 -11.48
C TRP A 326 -2.42 -1.92 -11.75
N HIS A 327 -3.05 -2.69 -10.87
CA HIS A 327 -4.44 -3.14 -10.96
C HIS A 327 -4.76 -3.85 -12.30
N GLN A 328 -3.77 -4.46 -12.93
CA GLN A 328 -3.90 -5.14 -14.22
C GLN A 328 -3.29 -6.53 -14.14
N LEU A 329 -4.13 -7.57 -14.19
CA LEU A 329 -3.62 -8.94 -14.18
C LEU A 329 -2.93 -9.29 -15.50
N ARG A 330 -1.63 -9.58 -15.43
CA ARG A 330 -0.83 -9.99 -16.60
C ARG A 330 0.17 -11.06 -16.23
N TYR A 331 0.30 -12.04 -17.11
CA TYR A 331 1.33 -13.07 -17.08
C TYR A 331 2.25 -12.88 -18.28
N LEU A 332 3.46 -12.44 -18.05
CA LEU A 332 4.43 -12.03 -19.09
C LEU A 332 5.72 -12.88 -19.00
N GLY A 333 5.58 -14.20 -18.97
CA GLY A 333 6.72 -15.12 -18.85
C GLY A 333 7.41 -15.03 -17.48
N SER A 334 8.38 -14.14 -17.34
CA SER A 334 9.12 -13.93 -16.07
C SER A 334 8.56 -12.81 -15.20
N ILE A 335 7.43 -12.23 -15.55
CA ILE A 335 6.77 -11.16 -14.79
C ILE A 335 5.31 -11.53 -14.58
N ILE A 336 4.86 -11.45 -13.34
CA ILE A 336 3.44 -11.58 -12.97
C ILE A 336 3.03 -10.25 -12.33
N VAL A 337 2.03 -9.61 -12.92
CA VAL A 337 1.40 -8.41 -12.39
C VAL A 337 0.00 -8.79 -11.91
N ASN A 338 -0.31 -8.48 -10.66
CA ASN A 338 -1.62 -8.81 -10.08
C ASN A 338 -2.69 -7.79 -10.47
N GLY A 339 -3.93 -8.25 -10.50
CA GLY A 339 -5.12 -7.39 -10.56
C GLY A 339 -5.40 -6.73 -9.21
N SER A 340 -6.54 -6.07 -9.10
CA SER A 340 -7.03 -5.48 -7.84
C SER A 340 -8.34 -6.12 -7.39
N LEU A 341 -8.66 -5.95 -6.11
CA LEU A 341 -9.97 -6.31 -5.57
C LEU A 341 -11.00 -5.18 -5.83
N VAL A 342 -10.51 -3.96 -5.97
CA VAL A 342 -11.32 -2.77 -6.28
C VAL A 342 -11.92 -2.87 -7.69
N GLY A 343 -11.12 -3.29 -8.67
CA GLY A 343 -11.51 -3.25 -10.08
C GLY A 343 -11.42 -1.83 -10.66
N TYR A 344 -12.32 -1.50 -11.57
CA TYR A 344 -12.34 -0.21 -12.26
C TYR A 344 -12.89 0.90 -11.36
N ASN A 345 -12.10 1.93 -11.10
CA ASN A 345 -12.42 3.06 -10.22
C ASN A 345 -12.34 4.42 -10.94
N GLU A 346 -12.59 5.51 -10.20
CA GLU A 346 -12.60 6.88 -10.72
C GLU A 346 -11.25 7.30 -11.31
N TYR A 347 -10.15 6.83 -10.72
CA TYR A 347 -8.80 7.09 -11.24
C TYR A 347 -8.62 6.42 -12.61
N ALA A 348 -9.00 5.15 -12.74
CA ALA A 348 -8.95 4.43 -14.02
C ALA A 348 -9.85 5.08 -15.06
N GLN A 349 -11.05 5.53 -14.68
CA GLN A 349 -11.97 6.27 -15.52
C GLN A 349 -11.35 7.58 -16.02
N LYS A 350 -10.80 8.40 -15.14
CA LYS A 350 -10.18 9.69 -15.44
C LYS A 350 -8.94 9.54 -16.33
N MET A 351 -8.15 8.50 -16.08
CA MET A 351 -6.91 8.24 -16.84
C MET A 351 -7.14 7.41 -18.11
N HIS A 352 -8.39 7.08 -18.43
CA HIS A 352 -8.77 6.27 -19.59
C HIS A 352 -8.05 4.91 -19.64
N PHE A 353 -7.87 4.28 -18.49
CA PHE A 353 -7.32 2.93 -18.46
C PHE A 353 -8.35 1.93 -19.01
N GLY A 354 -7.86 0.83 -19.58
CA GLY A 354 -8.73 -0.25 -20.01
C GLY A 354 -9.54 -0.80 -18.83
N PHE A 355 -10.79 -1.21 -19.10
CA PHE A 355 -11.61 -1.85 -18.07
C PHE A 355 -10.96 -3.16 -17.61
N GLU A 356 -10.74 -3.26 -16.31
CA GLU A 356 -10.23 -4.46 -15.65
C GLU A 356 -11.26 -4.90 -14.59
N PRO A 357 -11.79 -6.14 -14.67
CA PRO A 357 -12.66 -6.65 -13.63
C PRO A 357 -11.86 -6.90 -12.35
N PRO A 358 -12.51 -6.89 -11.16
CA PRO A 358 -11.83 -7.25 -9.92
C PRO A 358 -11.44 -8.73 -9.94
N GLN A 359 -10.13 -8.97 -9.86
CA GLN A 359 -9.54 -10.31 -9.98
C GLN A 359 -8.15 -10.38 -9.35
N GLN A 360 -7.73 -11.59 -9.02
CA GLN A 360 -6.42 -11.87 -8.41
C GLN A 360 -5.72 -13.02 -9.12
N ALA A 361 -4.38 -13.01 -9.11
CA ALA A 361 -3.54 -13.99 -9.78
C ALA A 361 -3.49 -15.33 -9.05
N LEU A 362 -3.63 -16.41 -9.79
CA LEU A 362 -3.44 -17.81 -9.32
C LEU A 362 -2.56 -18.56 -10.32
N TRP A 363 -1.51 -19.22 -9.84
CA TRP A 363 -0.65 -20.04 -10.71
C TRP A 363 -0.06 -21.23 -9.97
N LEU A 364 0.50 -22.18 -10.73
CA LEU A 364 1.25 -23.30 -10.19
C LEU A 364 2.75 -23.15 -10.51
N THR A 365 3.60 -23.52 -9.55
CA THR A 365 5.01 -23.74 -9.77
C THR A 365 5.27 -25.24 -9.81
N HIS A 366 5.52 -25.76 -11.00
CA HIS A 366 5.82 -27.19 -11.21
C HIS A 366 7.30 -27.48 -10.95
N PRO A 367 7.65 -28.60 -10.27
CA PRO A 367 9.02 -28.92 -9.90
C PRO A 367 10.05 -28.93 -11.06
N THR A 368 9.61 -29.30 -12.27
CA THR A 368 10.47 -29.47 -13.44
C THR A 368 10.10 -28.60 -14.64
N ARG A 369 8.92 -27.93 -14.61
CA ARG A 369 8.42 -27.13 -15.73
C ARG A 369 8.35 -25.61 -15.42
N GLY A 370 8.61 -25.21 -14.17
CA GLY A 370 8.48 -23.81 -13.76
C GLY A 370 7.01 -23.37 -13.65
N LEU A 371 6.68 -22.19 -14.14
CA LEU A 371 5.32 -21.65 -14.10
C LEU A 371 4.39 -22.44 -15.00
N THR A 372 3.26 -22.88 -14.43
CA THR A 372 2.17 -23.56 -15.14
C THR A 372 0.83 -23.13 -14.59
N PHE A 373 -0.27 -23.40 -15.29
CA PHE A 373 -1.63 -23.09 -14.83
C PHE A 373 -1.76 -21.65 -14.32
N GLN A 374 -1.69 -20.69 -15.24
CA GLN A 374 -1.81 -19.27 -14.93
C GLN A 374 -3.26 -18.84 -15.14
N GLU A 375 -3.96 -18.49 -14.07
CA GLU A 375 -5.39 -18.23 -14.05
C GLU A 375 -5.76 -16.93 -13.34
N ALA A 376 -6.91 -16.37 -13.71
CA ALA A 376 -7.54 -15.27 -13.02
C ALA A 376 -8.60 -15.79 -12.05
N VAL A 377 -8.52 -15.39 -10.78
CA VAL A 377 -9.61 -15.63 -9.83
C VAL A 377 -10.47 -14.37 -9.75
N PHE A 378 -11.63 -14.40 -10.39
CA PHE A 378 -12.55 -13.28 -10.39
C PHE A 378 -13.20 -13.09 -9.02
N ALA A 379 -13.33 -11.84 -8.61
CA ALA A 379 -13.88 -11.45 -7.31
C ALA A 379 -15.39 -11.19 -7.38
N ASP A 380 -15.93 -10.92 -8.57
CA ASP A 380 -17.37 -10.74 -8.80
C ASP A 380 -18.04 -12.00 -9.34
N ASP A 381 -19.35 -12.07 -9.21
CA ASP A 381 -20.14 -13.10 -9.85
C ASP A 381 -20.10 -12.91 -11.37
N PRO A 382 -20.13 -14.01 -12.13
CA PRO A 382 -20.25 -13.90 -13.57
C PRO A 382 -21.58 -13.21 -13.92
N LYS A 383 -21.53 -12.31 -14.91
CA LYS A 383 -22.76 -11.73 -15.45
C LYS A 383 -23.66 -12.84 -15.94
N PRO A 384 -25.00 -12.73 -15.82
CA PRO A 384 -25.93 -13.73 -16.33
C PRO A 384 -25.59 -14.05 -17.78
N GLN A 385 -25.43 -15.33 -18.07
CA GLN A 385 -25.20 -15.80 -19.43
C GLN A 385 -26.46 -15.50 -20.25
N ILE A 386 -26.35 -14.60 -21.21
CA ILE A 386 -27.38 -14.47 -22.24
C ILE A 386 -27.33 -15.81 -23.00
N ASP A 387 -28.47 -16.42 -23.19
CA ASP A 387 -28.61 -17.71 -23.92
C ASP A 387 -27.92 -17.55 -25.30
N ARG A 388 -26.69 -18.03 -25.38
CA ARG A 388 -25.88 -18.03 -26.59
C ARG A 388 -25.50 -19.45 -26.91
N GLU A 389 -25.61 -19.82 -28.17
CA GLU A 389 -24.98 -21.02 -28.65
C GLU A 389 -23.52 -21.06 -28.15
N TRP A 390 -23.07 -22.22 -27.69
CA TRP A 390 -21.70 -22.41 -27.15
C TRP A 390 -20.61 -22.06 -28.20
N VAL A 391 -20.97 -22.15 -29.50
CA VAL A 391 -20.18 -21.67 -30.66
C VAL A 391 -21.16 -21.10 -31.68
N SER A 392 -20.88 -19.87 -32.14
CA SER A 392 -21.56 -19.27 -33.29
C SER A 392 -20.58 -19.01 -34.42
N VAL A 393 -20.92 -19.44 -35.64
CA VAL A 393 -20.10 -19.19 -36.83
C VAL A 393 -20.64 -17.94 -37.53
N HIS A 394 -19.87 -16.85 -37.49
CA HIS A 394 -20.18 -15.69 -38.31
C HIS A 394 -19.75 -15.96 -39.74
N ARG A 395 -20.72 -16.20 -40.63
CA ARG A 395 -20.45 -16.20 -42.08
C ARG A 395 -20.23 -14.77 -42.49
N ALA A 396 -19.08 -14.46 -43.10
CA ALA A 396 -18.87 -13.19 -43.76
C ALA A 396 -19.99 -13.04 -44.83
N ALA A 397 -20.65 -11.87 -44.85
CA ALA A 397 -21.65 -11.52 -45.85
C ALA A 397 -21.02 -11.29 -47.22
#